data_19c0b5f23a080c40fd0a629198d9d6c9
#
_entry.id   19c0b5f23a080c40fd0a629198d9d6c9
#
_cell.length_a   1.000
_cell.length_b   1.000
_cell.length_c   1.000
_cell.angle_alpha   90.00
_cell.angle_beta   90.00
_cell.angle_gamma   90.00
#
_symmetry.space_group_name_H-M   'P 1'
#
loop_
_entity.id
_entity.type
_entity.pdbx_description
1 polymer ?
#
loop_
_entity_poly.entity_id
_entity_poly.type
_entity_poly.pdbx_seq_one_letter_code
_entity_poly.pdbx_strand_id
1 'polypeptide(L)'
;FLFNSIITIIGSYDLMLCIEISKCATVEWINGDIIYGLLTSFHLYHSLYFNLTKTDIIHHVSTAFLSTPLIITYHRYPTAIVGVWFMSGLPGAIDYFLLWLVKMGYFDSMLEKKIYVWLSVWLRAPGCVLTSTLQLGLYNIIDKLSWVEIIAISWDTSIVYLNGIYFMHDTVSKYYLKNKIDENKIYN
;
A
#
# COMPACT_ATOMS: atom_id res chain seq x y z
N PHE A 1 7.88 11.04 0.54
CA PHE A 1 8.25 10.72 1.91
C PHE A 1 7.19 11.21 2.91
N LEU A 2 6.95 12.54 3.05
CA LEU A 2 6.05 13.12 4.06
C LEU A 2 4.64 12.50 4.07
N PHE A 3 3.99 12.35 2.91
CA PHE A 3 2.65 11.73 2.83
C PHE A 3 2.62 10.33 3.45
N ASN A 4 3.57 9.49 3.07
CA ASN A 4 3.63 8.11 3.57
C ASN A 4 3.97 8.06 5.06
N SER A 5 4.78 8.99 5.57
CA SER A 5 5.05 9.11 7.01
C SER A 5 3.80 9.51 7.80
N ILE A 6 3.00 10.44 7.28
CA ILE A 6 1.73 10.84 7.91
C ILE A 6 0.76 9.65 7.91
N ILE A 7 0.59 8.94 6.77
CA ILE A 7 -0.22 7.73 6.67
C ILE A 7 0.24 6.68 7.69
N THR A 8 1.56 6.48 7.83
CA THR A 8 2.12 5.54 8.81
C THR A 8 1.73 5.91 10.24
N ILE A 9 1.95 7.16 10.63
CA ILE A 9 1.70 7.61 12.02
C ILE A 9 0.21 7.51 12.34
N ILE A 10 -0.64 8.08 11.48
CA ILE A 10 -2.09 8.13 11.72
C ILE A 10 -2.70 6.73 11.60
N GLY A 11 -2.33 5.96 10.58
CA GLY A 11 -2.86 4.61 10.35
C GLY A 11 -2.38 3.57 11.36
N SER A 12 -1.32 3.85 12.14
CA SER A 12 -0.87 2.96 13.21
C SER A 12 -1.93 2.79 14.31
N TYR A 13 -2.81 3.76 14.50
CA TYR A 13 -3.92 3.62 15.44
C TYR A 13 -4.91 2.54 14.96
N ASP A 14 -5.32 2.58 13.69
CA ASP A 14 -6.23 1.59 13.10
C ASP A 14 -5.58 0.20 13.07
N LEU A 15 -4.26 0.12 12.82
CA LEU A 15 -3.50 -1.12 12.92
C LEU A 15 -3.57 -1.71 14.34
N MET A 16 -3.43 -0.88 15.38
CA MET A 16 -3.54 -1.33 16.78
C MET A 16 -4.96 -1.81 17.12
N LEU A 17 -6.00 -1.18 16.58
CA LEU A 17 -7.39 -1.65 16.74
C LEU A 17 -7.57 -3.04 16.12
N CYS A 18 -6.93 -3.31 14.98
CA CYS A 18 -7.05 -4.59 14.28
C CYS A 18 -6.24 -5.75 14.90
N ILE A 19 -5.46 -5.52 15.95
CA ILE A 19 -4.91 -6.60 16.78
C ILE A 19 -6.04 -7.41 17.42
N GLU A 20 -7.15 -6.73 17.77
CA GLU A 20 -8.38 -7.37 18.24
C GLU A 20 -9.42 -7.31 17.11
N ILE A 21 -9.61 -8.43 16.40
CA ILE A 21 -10.45 -8.49 15.19
C ILE A 21 -11.90 -8.06 15.43
N SER A 22 -12.45 -8.26 16.63
CA SER A 22 -13.78 -7.80 17.00
C SER A 22 -13.87 -6.28 17.00
N LYS A 23 -12.88 -5.59 17.51
CA LYS A 23 -12.82 -4.11 17.48
C LYS A 23 -12.66 -3.61 16.06
N CYS A 24 -11.81 -4.27 15.27
CA CYS A 24 -11.61 -3.95 13.87
C CYS A 24 -12.88 -4.03 13.02
N ALA A 25 -13.84 -4.88 13.42
CA ALA A 25 -15.11 -5.08 12.73
C ALA A 25 -16.27 -4.20 13.22
N THR A 26 -16.18 -3.67 14.45
CA THR A 26 -17.30 -2.97 15.10
C THR A 26 -17.11 -1.45 15.22
N VAL A 27 -15.90 -0.97 15.00
CA VAL A 27 -15.56 0.45 15.10
C VAL A 27 -15.35 1.03 13.70
N GLU A 28 -15.91 2.21 13.43
CA GLU A 28 -15.49 2.97 12.25
C GLU A 28 -14.05 3.47 12.41
N TRP A 29 -13.36 3.61 11.29
CA TRP A 29 -12.04 4.26 11.29
C TRP A 29 -12.11 5.70 11.82
N ILE A 30 -11.07 6.15 12.49
CA ILE A 30 -11.06 7.52 13.05
C ILE A 30 -10.51 8.53 12.03
N ASN A 31 -9.47 8.16 11.30
CA ASN A 31 -8.74 9.07 10.42
C ASN A 31 -8.77 8.64 8.94
N GLY A 32 -9.65 7.72 8.57
CA GLY A 32 -9.70 7.17 7.22
C GLY A 32 -9.93 8.21 6.14
N ASP A 33 -10.79 9.19 6.38
CA ASP A 33 -11.08 10.27 5.43
C ASP A 33 -9.81 11.10 5.13
N ILE A 34 -8.98 11.36 6.14
CA ILE A 34 -7.70 12.07 5.98
C ILE A 34 -6.72 11.21 5.19
N ILE A 35 -6.60 9.92 5.53
CA ILE A 35 -5.67 8.99 4.88
C ILE A 35 -6.03 8.82 3.41
N TYR A 36 -7.31 8.59 3.08
CA TYR A 36 -7.75 8.48 1.68
C TYR A 36 -7.68 9.80 0.92
N GLY A 37 -7.90 10.93 1.59
CA GLY A 37 -7.67 12.26 1.04
C GLY A 37 -6.20 12.48 0.64
N LEU A 38 -5.26 12.11 1.53
CA LEU A 38 -3.82 12.16 1.26
C LEU A 38 -3.43 11.20 0.12
N LEU A 39 -3.94 9.98 0.14
CA LEU A 39 -3.68 8.98 -0.90
C LEU A 39 -4.13 9.47 -2.27
N THR A 40 -5.36 9.99 -2.36
CA THR A 40 -5.90 10.55 -3.61
C THR A 40 -5.10 11.76 -4.07
N SER A 41 -4.74 12.66 -3.17
CA SER A 41 -3.92 13.84 -3.49
C SER A 41 -2.55 13.45 -4.04
N PHE A 42 -1.94 12.42 -3.47
CA PHE A 42 -0.67 11.88 -3.95
C PHE A 42 -0.80 11.29 -5.37
N HIS A 43 -1.84 10.50 -5.65
CA HIS A 43 -2.08 9.93 -6.97
C HIS A 43 -2.39 11.02 -8.02
N LEU A 44 -3.16 12.05 -7.66
CA LEU A 44 -3.43 13.19 -8.53
C LEU A 44 -2.14 13.96 -8.84
N TYR A 45 -1.34 14.27 -7.82
CA TYR A 45 -0.05 14.91 -8.00
C TYR A 45 0.84 14.11 -8.95
N HIS A 46 0.95 12.79 -8.73
CA HIS A 46 1.74 11.92 -9.56
C HIS A 46 1.25 11.89 -11.01
N SER A 47 -0.07 11.87 -11.21
CA SER A 47 -0.70 11.89 -12.54
C SER A 47 -0.50 13.20 -13.31
N LEU A 48 -0.38 14.32 -12.60
CA LEU A 48 -0.23 15.64 -13.21
C LEU A 48 1.24 15.99 -13.53
N TYR A 49 2.18 15.50 -12.75
CA TYR A 49 3.59 15.95 -12.82
C TYR A 49 4.55 14.91 -13.40
N PHE A 50 4.14 13.65 -13.56
CA PHE A 50 5.02 12.59 -14.06
C PHE A 50 4.46 11.91 -15.30
N ASN A 51 5.35 11.44 -16.17
CA ASN A 51 4.98 10.60 -17.31
C ASN A 51 4.65 9.20 -16.81
N LEU A 52 3.37 8.85 -16.83
CA LEU A 52 2.88 7.57 -16.35
C LEU A 52 3.04 6.47 -17.39
N THR A 53 3.48 5.30 -16.95
CA THR A 53 3.39 4.08 -17.73
C THR A 53 1.94 3.56 -17.78
N LYS A 54 1.64 2.62 -18.69
CA LYS A 54 0.30 2.00 -18.73
C LYS A 54 -0.08 1.34 -17.39
N THR A 55 0.90 0.72 -16.74
CA THR A 55 0.71 0.10 -15.41
C THR A 55 0.37 1.15 -14.35
N ASP A 56 1.07 2.30 -14.35
CA ASP A 56 0.79 3.38 -13.42
C ASP A 56 -0.61 3.95 -13.63
N ILE A 57 -1.05 4.13 -14.89
CA ILE A 57 -2.41 4.61 -15.21
C ILE A 57 -3.46 3.64 -14.66
N ILE A 58 -3.31 2.33 -14.92
CA ILE A 58 -4.24 1.31 -14.40
C ILE A 58 -4.26 1.34 -12.87
N HIS A 59 -3.09 1.42 -12.24
CA HIS A 59 -2.97 1.50 -10.79
C HIS A 59 -3.67 2.75 -10.23
N HIS A 60 -3.42 3.95 -10.81
CA HIS A 60 -4.02 5.19 -10.35
C HIS A 60 -5.54 5.21 -10.55
N VAL A 61 -6.03 4.72 -11.68
CA VAL A 61 -7.47 4.63 -11.93
C VAL A 61 -8.14 3.67 -10.96
N SER A 62 -7.58 2.48 -10.76
CA SER A 62 -8.17 1.47 -9.87
C SER A 62 -8.13 1.90 -8.41
N THR A 63 -7.04 2.51 -7.94
CA THR A 63 -6.88 2.87 -6.52
C THR A 63 -7.52 4.22 -6.18
N ALA A 64 -7.17 5.30 -6.88
CA ALA A 64 -7.62 6.64 -6.51
C ALA A 64 -9.05 6.95 -6.98
N PHE A 65 -9.42 6.53 -8.20
CA PHE A 65 -10.70 6.93 -8.79
C PHE A 65 -11.82 5.91 -8.60
N LEU A 66 -11.50 4.61 -8.49
CA LEU A 66 -12.50 3.57 -8.25
C LEU A 66 -12.55 3.15 -6.79
N SER A 67 -11.41 2.78 -6.19
CA SER A 67 -11.38 2.26 -4.81
C SER A 67 -11.71 3.35 -3.79
N THR A 68 -11.10 4.53 -3.87
CA THR A 68 -11.28 5.56 -2.84
C THR A 68 -12.74 5.96 -2.63
N PRO A 69 -13.54 6.34 -3.65
CA PRO A 69 -14.94 6.68 -3.45
C PRO A 69 -15.76 5.53 -2.88
N LEU A 70 -15.51 4.31 -3.36
CA LEU A 70 -16.22 3.11 -2.93
C LEU A 70 -15.94 2.80 -1.46
N ILE A 71 -14.66 2.87 -1.06
CA ILE A 71 -14.22 2.55 0.30
C ILE A 71 -14.67 3.63 1.30
N ILE A 72 -14.49 4.91 0.99
CA ILE A 72 -14.93 6.01 1.86
C ILE A 72 -16.45 5.95 2.13
N THR A 73 -17.21 5.48 1.17
CA THR A 73 -18.67 5.44 1.29
C THR A 73 -19.18 4.17 1.95
N TYR A 74 -18.55 3.01 1.68
CA TYR A 74 -19.13 1.71 2.00
C TYR A 74 -18.21 0.75 2.76
N HIS A 75 -16.94 1.08 2.97
CA HIS A 75 -15.98 0.23 3.69
C HIS A 75 -15.23 1.04 4.76
N ARG A 76 -15.95 1.62 5.69
CA ARG A 76 -15.39 2.52 6.72
C ARG A 76 -14.79 1.78 7.92
N TYR A 77 -14.22 0.59 7.70
CA TYR A 77 -13.59 -0.21 8.75
C TYR A 77 -12.08 0.03 8.83
N PRO A 78 -11.47 -0.09 10.03
CA PRO A 78 -10.02 0.04 10.23
C PRO A 78 -9.18 -0.87 9.31
N THR A 79 -9.71 -2.02 8.89
CA THR A 79 -9.03 -2.93 7.95
C THR A 79 -8.64 -2.27 6.63
N ALA A 80 -9.44 -1.32 6.13
CA ALA A 80 -9.12 -0.57 4.92
C ALA A 80 -7.87 0.29 5.12
N ILE A 81 -7.74 0.93 6.29
CA ILE A 81 -6.57 1.74 6.66
C ILE A 81 -5.33 0.87 6.86
N VAL A 82 -5.49 -0.31 7.48
CA VAL A 82 -4.40 -1.28 7.62
C VAL A 82 -3.87 -1.71 6.24
N GLY A 83 -4.74 -1.87 5.24
CA GLY A 83 -4.34 -2.10 3.86
C GLY A 83 -3.45 -0.98 3.31
N VAL A 84 -3.88 0.27 3.44
CA VAL A 84 -3.09 1.43 3.01
C VAL A 84 -1.77 1.53 3.77
N TRP A 85 -1.76 1.21 5.06
CA TRP A 85 -0.56 1.22 5.91
C TRP A 85 0.51 0.27 5.39
N PHE A 86 0.14 -0.97 5.02
CA PHE A 86 1.07 -1.95 4.45
C PHE A 86 1.39 -1.71 2.97
N MET A 87 0.46 -1.19 2.18
CA MET A 87 0.70 -0.91 0.77
C MET A 87 1.66 0.25 0.56
N SER A 88 1.43 1.37 1.23
CA SER A 88 2.13 2.62 0.97
C SER A 88 2.63 3.34 2.23
N GLY A 89 2.07 3.08 3.40
CA GLY A 89 2.45 3.73 4.65
C GLY A 89 3.92 3.50 5.01
N LEU A 90 4.20 2.58 5.92
CA LEU A 90 5.55 2.36 6.42
C LEU A 90 6.55 1.90 5.33
N PRO A 91 6.21 0.94 4.45
CA PRO A 91 7.15 0.55 3.39
C PRO A 91 7.48 1.71 2.45
N GLY A 92 6.48 2.48 2.05
CA GLY A 92 6.67 3.65 1.19
C GLY A 92 7.39 4.81 1.88
N ALA A 93 7.17 5.03 3.18
CA ALA A 93 7.89 6.05 3.93
C ALA A 93 9.40 5.75 3.95
N ILE A 94 9.77 4.50 4.22
CA ILE A 94 11.18 4.08 4.23
C ILE A 94 11.78 4.17 2.82
N ASP A 95 11.09 3.66 1.81
CA ASP A 95 11.53 3.66 0.42
C ASP A 95 11.81 5.08 -0.09
N TYR A 96 10.85 5.98 0.00
CA TYR A 96 11.01 7.37 -0.45
C TYR A 96 12.04 8.15 0.37
N PHE A 97 12.24 7.80 1.64
CA PHE A 97 13.32 8.38 2.43
C PHE A 97 14.70 7.94 1.92
N LEU A 98 14.87 6.64 1.65
CA LEU A 98 16.12 6.11 1.10
C LEU A 98 16.39 6.64 -0.30
N LEU A 99 15.36 6.73 -1.17
CA LEU A 99 15.47 7.35 -2.49
C LEU A 99 15.89 8.82 -2.41
N TRP A 100 15.41 9.55 -1.42
CA TRP A 100 15.85 10.92 -1.18
C TRP A 100 17.34 10.97 -0.80
N LEU A 101 17.80 10.11 0.11
CA LEU A 101 19.21 10.00 0.48
C LEU A 101 20.11 9.63 -0.72
N VAL A 102 19.65 8.72 -1.59
CA VAL A 102 20.35 8.37 -2.84
C VAL A 102 20.47 9.59 -3.76
N LYS A 103 19.40 10.36 -3.94
CA LYS A 103 19.42 11.58 -4.78
C LYS A 103 20.35 12.67 -4.22
N MET A 104 20.49 12.72 -2.91
CA MET A 104 21.42 13.66 -2.24
C MET A 104 22.88 13.15 -2.23
N GLY A 105 23.14 11.94 -2.73
CA GLY A 105 24.47 11.33 -2.74
C GLY A 105 24.94 10.75 -1.40
N TYR A 106 24.06 10.65 -0.41
CA TYR A 106 24.39 10.11 0.92
C TYR A 106 24.21 8.59 1.05
N PHE A 107 23.59 7.94 0.07
CA PHE A 107 23.26 6.53 0.16
C PHE A 107 23.47 5.81 -1.18
N ASP A 108 23.91 4.55 -1.10
CA ASP A 108 24.13 3.73 -2.29
C ASP A 108 22.81 3.24 -2.92
N SER A 109 22.69 3.40 -4.24
CA SER A 109 21.49 3.04 -5.00
C SER A 109 21.19 1.53 -5.04
N MET A 110 22.22 0.67 -4.96
CA MET A 110 21.99 -0.77 -4.93
C MET A 110 21.60 -1.24 -3.54
N LEU A 111 22.15 -0.60 -2.50
CA LEU A 111 21.76 -0.87 -1.11
C LEU A 111 20.31 -0.43 -0.84
N GLU A 112 19.89 0.73 -1.37
CA GLU A 112 18.48 1.17 -1.32
C GLU A 112 17.57 0.10 -1.92
N LYS A 113 17.85 -0.38 -3.15
CA LYS A 113 17.05 -1.42 -3.81
C LYS A 113 17.01 -2.73 -3.04
N LYS A 114 18.14 -3.13 -2.44
CA LYS A 114 18.19 -4.33 -1.61
C LYS A 114 17.29 -4.22 -0.38
N ILE A 115 17.30 -3.06 0.29
CA ILE A 115 16.44 -2.79 1.44
C ILE A 115 14.97 -2.79 1.00
N TYR A 116 14.65 -2.17 -0.14
CA TYR A 116 13.29 -2.13 -0.65
C TYR A 116 12.75 -3.53 -1.03
N VAL A 117 13.60 -4.40 -1.61
CA VAL A 117 13.26 -5.81 -1.83
C VAL A 117 12.93 -6.48 -0.50
N TRP A 118 13.76 -6.29 0.52
CA TRP A 118 13.52 -6.86 1.84
C TRP A 118 12.20 -6.38 2.45
N LEU A 119 11.92 -5.07 2.40
CA LEU A 119 10.64 -4.49 2.85
C LEU A 119 9.45 -5.04 2.07
N SER A 120 9.59 -5.21 0.76
CA SER A 120 8.50 -5.72 -0.09
C SER A 120 8.17 -7.19 0.23
N VAL A 121 9.19 -8.03 0.45
CA VAL A 121 9.03 -9.46 0.71
C VAL A 121 8.58 -9.75 2.14
N TRP A 122 9.10 -9.03 3.14
CA TRP A 122 8.91 -9.36 4.55
C TRP A 122 7.92 -8.46 5.29
N LEU A 123 7.58 -7.32 4.75
CA LEU A 123 6.63 -6.39 5.39
C LEU A 123 5.40 -6.13 4.50
N ARG A 124 5.61 -5.62 3.28
CA ARG A 124 4.52 -5.18 2.42
C ARG A 124 3.63 -6.34 1.97
N ALA A 125 4.19 -7.35 1.31
CA ALA A 125 3.40 -8.47 0.78
C ALA A 125 2.72 -9.28 1.89
N PRO A 126 3.40 -9.72 2.97
CA PRO A 126 2.74 -10.42 4.07
C PRO A 126 1.68 -9.56 4.77
N GLY A 127 1.93 -8.27 4.95
CA GLY A 127 0.97 -7.34 5.53
C GLY A 127 -0.28 -7.16 4.68
N CYS A 128 -0.13 -7.07 3.35
CA CYS A 128 -1.27 -7.04 2.43
C CYS A 128 -2.07 -8.34 2.45
N VAL A 129 -1.43 -9.50 2.50
CA VAL A 129 -2.10 -10.80 2.63
C VAL A 129 -2.86 -10.89 3.95
N LEU A 130 -2.22 -10.51 5.06
CA LEU A 130 -2.86 -10.47 6.38
C LEU A 130 -4.09 -9.56 6.36
N THR A 131 -3.96 -8.33 5.83
CA THR A 131 -5.08 -7.39 5.73
C THR A 131 -6.22 -7.95 4.90
N SER A 132 -5.93 -8.54 3.74
CA SER A 132 -6.95 -9.18 2.90
C SER A 132 -7.68 -10.30 3.64
N THR A 133 -6.96 -11.08 4.45
CA THR A 133 -7.56 -12.12 5.30
C THR A 133 -8.46 -11.52 6.38
N LEU A 134 -8.04 -10.42 7.03
CA LEU A 134 -8.86 -9.71 8.01
C LEU A 134 -10.14 -9.13 7.39
N GLN A 135 -10.03 -8.54 6.20
CA GLN A 135 -11.19 -8.02 5.44
C GLN A 135 -12.20 -9.11 5.10
N LEU A 136 -11.73 -10.28 4.66
CA LEU A 136 -12.62 -11.43 4.45
C LEU A 136 -13.26 -11.92 5.76
N GLY A 137 -12.56 -11.77 6.88
CA GLY A 137 -13.10 -12.08 8.21
C GLY A 137 -14.29 -11.22 8.60
N LEU A 138 -14.44 -10.00 8.06
CA LEU A 138 -15.58 -9.11 8.33
C LEU A 138 -16.91 -9.75 7.94
N TYR A 139 -16.95 -10.56 6.89
CA TYR A 139 -18.19 -11.27 6.46
C TYR A 139 -18.76 -12.21 7.52
N ASN A 140 -17.91 -12.72 8.42
CA ASN A 140 -18.33 -13.64 9.47
C ASN A 140 -18.69 -12.91 10.79
N ILE A 141 -18.30 -11.65 10.93
CA ILE A 141 -18.42 -10.90 12.19
C ILE A 141 -19.57 -9.89 12.11
N ILE A 142 -19.79 -9.30 10.94
CA ILE A 142 -20.82 -8.29 10.74
C ILE A 142 -22.12 -8.96 10.34
N ASP A 143 -23.11 -8.91 11.22
CA ASP A 143 -24.40 -9.64 11.04
C ASP A 143 -25.20 -9.21 9.80
N LYS A 144 -25.07 -7.96 9.38
CA LYS A 144 -25.85 -7.42 8.25
C LYS A 144 -24.99 -6.49 7.39
N LEU A 145 -24.40 -7.04 6.36
CA LEU A 145 -23.77 -6.28 5.28
C LEU A 145 -24.76 -6.09 4.13
N SER A 146 -24.85 -4.86 3.65
CA SER A 146 -25.55 -4.59 2.38
C SER A 146 -24.76 -5.12 1.19
N TRP A 147 -25.41 -5.35 0.05
CA TRP A 147 -24.75 -5.81 -1.17
C TRP A 147 -23.62 -4.87 -1.62
N VAL A 148 -23.79 -3.56 -1.40
CA VAL A 148 -22.78 -2.57 -1.79
C VAL A 148 -21.55 -2.63 -0.88
N GLU A 149 -21.74 -2.85 0.43
CA GLU A 149 -20.63 -3.08 1.37
C GLU A 149 -19.86 -4.36 1.04
N ILE A 150 -20.57 -5.44 0.69
CA ILE A 150 -19.95 -6.70 0.24
C ILE A 150 -19.07 -6.43 -1.00
N ILE A 151 -19.58 -5.68 -1.98
CA ILE A 151 -18.82 -5.32 -3.17
C ILE A 151 -17.60 -4.45 -2.81
N ALA A 152 -17.77 -3.45 -1.93
CA ALA A 152 -16.70 -2.56 -1.51
C ALA A 152 -15.57 -3.32 -0.79
N ILE A 153 -15.93 -4.17 0.17
CA ILE A 153 -14.97 -5.00 0.90
C ILE A 153 -14.27 -5.99 -0.04
N SER A 154 -15.03 -6.67 -0.93
CA SER A 154 -14.44 -7.61 -1.90
C SER A 154 -13.47 -6.94 -2.85
N TRP A 155 -13.83 -5.74 -3.31
CA TRP A 155 -12.99 -4.93 -4.19
C TRP A 155 -11.70 -4.51 -3.49
N ASP A 156 -11.81 -3.93 -2.30
CA ASP A 156 -10.64 -3.49 -1.52
C ASP A 156 -9.72 -4.67 -1.18
N THR A 157 -10.28 -5.77 -0.70
CA THR A 157 -9.55 -7.02 -0.46
C THR A 157 -8.74 -7.46 -1.68
N SER A 158 -9.36 -7.44 -2.85
CA SER A 158 -8.71 -7.84 -4.11
C SER A 158 -7.58 -6.88 -4.49
N ILE A 159 -7.81 -5.57 -4.38
CA ILE A 159 -6.81 -4.55 -4.68
C ILE A 159 -5.62 -4.64 -3.71
N VAL A 160 -5.87 -4.78 -2.41
CA VAL A 160 -4.81 -4.91 -1.39
C VAL A 160 -3.97 -6.15 -1.65
N TYR A 161 -4.62 -7.31 -1.86
CA TYR A 161 -3.94 -8.58 -2.14
C TYR A 161 -3.07 -8.49 -3.40
N LEU A 162 -3.68 -8.10 -4.53
CA LEU A 162 -2.99 -8.02 -5.81
C LEU A 162 -1.84 -6.99 -5.78
N ASN A 163 -2.05 -5.86 -5.13
CA ASN A 163 -1.02 -4.85 -4.96
C ASN A 163 0.20 -5.41 -4.21
N GLY A 164 -0.01 -6.11 -3.09
CA GLY A 164 1.07 -6.73 -2.32
C GLY A 164 1.90 -7.70 -3.16
N ILE A 165 1.25 -8.64 -3.85
CA ILE A 165 1.93 -9.68 -4.63
C ILE A 165 2.58 -9.12 -5.89
N TYR A 166 1.85 -8.28 -6.65
CA TYR A 166 2.36 -7.71 -7.91
C TYR A 166 3.62 -6.86 -7.69
N PHE A 167 3.56 -5.90 -6.75
CA PHE A 167 4.71 -5.02 -6.52
C PHE A 167 5.88 -5.72 -5.85
N MET A 168 5.65 -6.74 -5.03
CA MET A 168 6.72 -7.60 -4.53
C MET A 168 7.45 -8.28 -5.71
N HIS A 169 6.70 -8.94 -6.61
CA HIS A 169 7.26 -9.62 -7.77
C HIS A 169 8.04 -8.64 -8.67
N ASP A 170 7.45 -7.49 -8.98
CA ASP A 170 8.08 -6.44 -9.82
C ASP A 170 9.38 -5.91 -9.20
N THR A 171 9.36 -5.63 -7.89
CA THR A 171 10.53 -5.13 -7.15
C THR A 171 11.67 -6.15 -7.15
N VAL A 172 11.38 -7.42 -6.85
CA VAL A 172 12.37 -8.50 -6.84
C VAL A 172 12.95 -8.69 -8.24
N SER A 173 12.11 -8.76 -9.26
CA SER A 173 12.53 -8.94 -10.65
C SER A 173 13.45 -7.82 -11.14
N LYS A 174 13.09 -6.56 -10.87
CA LYS A 174 13.90 -5.38 -11.23
C LYS A 174 15.25 -5.35 -10.52
N TYR A 175 15.29 -5.73 -9.24
CA TYR A 175 16.54 -5.82 -8.48
C TYR A 175 17.49 -6.85 -9.10
N TYR A 176 17.01 -8.07 -9.38
CA TYR A 176 17.83 -9.13 -9.97
C TYR A 176 18.35 -8.77 -11.37
N LEU A 177 17.51 -8.18 -12.22
CA LEU A 177 17.91 -7.75 -13.55
C LEU A 177 19.02 -6.68 -13.48
N LYS A 178 18.89 -5.71 -12.59
CA LYS A 178 19.90 -4.67 -12.40
C LYS A 178 21.22 -5.24 -11.89
N ASN A 179 21.17 -6.11 -10.88
CA ASN A 179 22.36 -6.74 -10.31
C ASN A 179 23.14 -7.52 -11.39
N LYS A 180 22.44 -8.30 -12.23
CA LYS A 180 23.04 -9.04 -13.33
C LYS A 180 23.70 -8.14 -14.38
N ILE A 181 23.12 -6.98 -14.68
CA ILE A 181 23.71 -6.00 -15.62
C ILE A 181 25.00 -5.42 -15.03
N ASP A 182 25.00 -5.09 -13.76
CA ASP A 182 26.16 -4.48 -13.09
C ASP A 182 27.31 -5.50 -12.96
N GLU A 183 27.01 -6.77 -12.64
CA GLU A 183 27.99 -7.87 -12.67
C GLU A 183 28.64 -8.02 -14.04
N ASN A 184 27.86 -8.07 -15.11
CA ASN A 184 28.38 -8.21 -16.48
C ASN A 184 29.29 -7.04 -16.93
N LYS A 185 29.10 -5.84 -16.38
CA LYS A 185 29.97 -4.68 -16.64
C LYS A 185 31.33 -4.76 -15.95
N ILE A 186 31.45 -5.54 -14.88
CA ILE A 186 32.71 -5.70 -14.13
C ILE A 186 33.61 -6.73 -14.85
N TYR A 187 33.02 -7.69 -15.57
CA TYR A 187 33.76 -8.78 -16.21
C TYR A 187 34.08 -8.54 -17.72
N ASN A 188 33.59 -7.45 -18.30
CA ASN A 188 33.92 -6.99 -19.66
C ASN A 188 34.73 -5.69 -19.64
#